data_4c1a7fe5dfe3247f89be4d288aa0f2bc
#
_entry.id   4c1a7fe5dfe3247f89be4d288aa0f2bc
#
_cell.length_a   1.000
_cell.length_b   1.000
_cell.length_c   1.000
_cell.angle_alpha   90.00
_cell.angle_beta   90.00
_cell.angle_gamma   90.00
#
_symmetry.space_group_name_H-M   'P 1'
#
loop_
_entity.id
_entity.type
_entity.pdbx_description
1 polymer ?
#
loop_
_entity_poly.entity_id
_entity_poly.type
_entity_poly.pdbx_seq_one_letter_code
_entity_poly.pdbx_strand_id
1 'polypeptide(L)'
;MITFVCCLIALIVGYFVYGKFIERIFGIDAKRQTPAYTHQDGVDYIPMPTWKVFMIQFLNIAGLGPIFGAIMGAKFGTASFLWIVLGSIFAGSVHDYLSGMLSLRHNGESLPEIIGRYLGVNFKQFMRGFTVILMVLVGSVFVAGPAGLLAKLTPEHLDTTFWIIVVFLYYILATLLPVDKIIGKIYPLFAAALLFMAIGILVMLFVNHPPLPEITDGMPNTYPGHLPIFPIMFVSIACGAISGFHATQSPLMARCIKNEKYGRPIFFGSMITEGIVALIWAAAATYFYHNNGMGENNAAVVVDSITKEWLGKGGGILAVLGVIAAPITSGDTAFRSARLIVADFLHLEQRSVSKRLMICIPLFLVAIALLLYSQKDKDGFDMIWRYFAWSNQTLAVFTLWALTVYLVISKKPYIVTLIPALFMTAVCSTYIFVAPEGLGMENGISQIIGFAITIVVLAFFLVWKKKTDNI
;
A
#
# COMPACT_ATOMS: atom_id res chain seq x y z
N MET A 1 19.80 18.39 0.10
CA MET A 1 19.20 18.33 1.47
C MET A 1 17.99 19.25 1.66
N ILE A 2 17.97 20.45 1.08
CA ILE A 2 16.86 21.42 1.26
C ILE A 2 15.54 20.83 0.76
N THR A 3 15.51 20.29 -0.46
CA THR A 3 14.31 19.63 -1.02
C THR A 3 13.80 18.50 -0.13
N PHE A 4 14.68 17.65 0.38
CA PHE A 4 14.30 16.56 1.29
C PHE A 4 13.64 17.09 2.57
N VAL A 5 14.23 18.10 3.21
CA VAL A 5 13.69 18.71 4.44
C VAL A 5 12.34 19.38 4.17
N CYS A 6 12.21 20.13 3.07
CA CYS A 6 10.95 20.73 2.67
C CYS A 6 9.86 19.66 2.43
N CYS A 7 10.22 18.55 1.78
CA CYS A 7 9.33 17.40 1.56
C CYS A 7 8.87 16.77 2.89
N LEU A 8 9.80 16.57 3.83
CA LEU A 8 9.48 16.02 5.15
C LEU A 8 8.53 16.96 5.94
N ILE A 9 8.82 18.25 5.95
CA ILE A 9 7.95 19.26 6.59
C ILE A 9 6.57 19.27 5.91
N ALA A 10 6.51 19.21 4.58
CA ALA A 10 5.25 19.19 3.84
C ALA A 10 4.36 18.00 4.23
N LEU A 11 4.91 16.79 4.40
CA LEU A 11 4.18 15.61 4.88
C LEU A 11 3.58 15.85 6.28
N ILE A 12 4.39 16.39 7.20
CA ILE A 12 3.94 16.68 8.58
C ILE A 12 2.84 17.75 8.56
N VAL A 13 3.04 18.85 7.84
CA VAL A 13 2.04 19.92 7.70
C VAL A 13 0.78 19.39 7.02
N GLY A 14 0.93 18.53 6.01
CA GLY A 14 -0.18 17.85 5.34
C GLY A 14 -1.09 17.11 6.30
N TYR A 15 -0.54 16.40 7.28
CA TYR A 15 -1.33 15.73 8.32
C TYR A 15 -2.16 16.72 9.16
N PHE A 16 -1.54 17.81 9.59
CA PHE A 16 -2.21 18.76 10.50
C PHE A 16 -3.20 19.68 9.79
N VAL A 17 -2.89 20.09 8.57
CA VAL A 17 -3.72 21.06 7.82
C VAL A 17 -4.69 20.34 6.91
N TYR A 18 -4.17 19.59 5.93
CA TYR A 18 -5.00 18.93 4.93
C TYR A 18 -5.79 17.76 5.52
N GLY A 19 -5.21 16.99 6.45
CA GLY A 19 -5.92 15.94 7.15
C GLY A 19 -7.14 16.43 7.95
N LYS A 20 -7.03 17.59 8.62
CA LYS A 20 -8.19 18.22 9.29
C LYS A 20 -9.24 18.71 8.29
N PHE A 21 -8.81 19.20 7.13
CA PHE A 21 -9.72 19.63 6.08
C PHE A 21 -10.54 18.45 5.53
N ILE A 22 -9.89 17.32 5.24
CA ILE A 22 -10.58 16.10 4.76
C ILE A 22 -11.51 15.53 5.85
N GLU A 23 -11.08 15.53 7.10
CA GLU A 23 -11.92 15.11 8.25
C GLU A 23 -13.20 15.97 8.36
N ARG A 24 -13.11 17.29 8.12
CA ARG A 24 -14.29 18.19 8.09
C ARG A 24 -15.20 17.89 6.89
N ILE A 25 -14.63 17.61 5.72
CA ILE A 25 -15.42 17.21 4.54
C ILE A 25 -16.18 15.92 4.84
N PHE A 26 -15.55 14.93 5.44
CA PHE A 26 -16.21 13.67 5.81
C PHE A 26 -17.32 13.90 6.85
N GLY A 27 -17.09 14.76 7.85
CA GLY A 27 -18.03 15.05 8.91
C GLY A 27 -18.17 13.85 9.87
N ILE A 28 -17.23 13.74 10.82
CA ILE A 28 -17.23 12.68 11.83
C ILE A 28 -18.40 12.84 12.81
N ASP A 29 -18.93 11.72 13.30
CA ASP A 29 -19.92 11.65 14.36
C ASP A 29 -19.34 10.86 15.56
N ALA A 30 -18.87 11.61 16.57
CA ALA A 30 -18.28 11.01 17.77
C ALA A 30 -19.30 10.27 18.67
N LYS A 31 -20.60 10.44 18.43
CA LYS A 31 -21.66 9.74 19.20
C LYS A 31 -22.05 8.42 18.56
N ARG A 32 -21.70 8.19 17.29
CA ARG A 32 -22.01 6.96 16.59
C ARG A 32 -21.25 5.78 17.19
N GLN A 33 -21.96 4.71 17.52
CA GLN A 33 -21.35 3.44 17.89
C GLN A 33 -20.67 2.81 16.70
N THR A 34 -19.44 2.33 16.88
CA THR A 34 -18.65 1.70 15.83
C THR A 34 -18.92 0.20 15.75
N PRO A 35 -18.62 -0.43 14.60
CA PRO A 35 -18.78 -1.88 14.41
C PRO A 35 -18.03 -2.73 15.46
N ALA A 36 -16.96 -2.21 16.03
CA ALA A 36 -16.21 -2.86 17.11
C ALA A 36 -17.10 -3.26 18.30
N TYR A 37 -18.17 -2.47 18.55
CA TYR A 37 -19.12 -2.72 19.63
C TYR A 37 -20.42 -3.35 19.13
N THR A 38 -20.97 -2.87 18.00
CA THR A 38 -22.29 -3.32 17.50
C THR A 38 -22.25 -4.71 16.87
N HIS A 39 -21.08 -5.15 16.40
CA HIS A 39 -20.89 -6.44 15.72
C HIS A 39 -19.81 -7.31 16.40
N GLN A 40 -19.52 -7.04 17.68
CA GLN A 40 -18.46 -7.74 18.40
C GLN A 40 -18.64 -9.26 18.33
N ASP A 41 -17.63 -9.96 17.79
CA ASP A 41 -17.63 -11.41 17.60
C ASP A 41 -16.45 -12.13 18.27
N GLY A 42 -15.49 -11.37 18.80
CA GLY A 42 -14.25 -11.89 19.41
C GLY A 42 -13.25 -12.50 18.43
N VAL A 43 -13.44 -12.29 17.13
CA VAL A 43 -12.54 -12.80 16.06
C VAL A 43 -12.00 -11.66 15.20
N ASP A 44 -12.88 -10.93 14.53
CA ASP A 44 -12.52 -9.83 13.62
C ASP A 44 -13.06 -8.48 14.14
N TYR A 45 -14.13 -8.46 14.95
CA TYR A 45 -14.72 -7.27 15.55
C TYR A 45 -14.36 -7.20 17.04
N ILE A 46 -13.27 -6.48 17.34
CA ILE A 46 -12.71 -6.38 18.70
C ILE A 46 -12.31 -4.94 18.99
N PRO A 47 -12.91 -4.25 20.00
CA PRO A 47 -12.53 -2.89 20.35
C PRO A 47 -11.11 -2.82 20.92
N MET A 48 -10.18 -2.17 20.21
CA MET A 48 -8.78 -2.05 20.61
C MET A 48 -8.39 -0.62 20.99
N PRO A 49 -7.33 -0.40 21.81
CA PRO A 49 -6.75 0.91 22.07
C PRO A 49 -6.27 1.59 20.78
N THR A 50 -6.51 2.90 20.63
CA THR A 50 -6.21 3.66 19.39
C THR A 50 -4.77 3.54 18.93
N TRP A 51 -3.78 3.64 19.85
CA TRP A 51 -2.37 3.51 19.50
C TRP A 51 -2.06 2.13 18.89
N LYS A 52 -2.73 1.08 19.38
CA LYS A 52 -2.56 -0.27 18.89
C LYS A 52 -3.16 -0.43 17.49
N VAL A 53 -4.35 0.13 17.26
CA VAL A 53 -4.99 0.14 15.93
C VAL A 53 -4.14 0.93 14.94
N PHE A 54 -3.56 2.07 15.34
CA PHE A 54 -2.63 2.83 14.51
C PHE A 54 -1.40 2.01 14.12
N MET A 55 -0.73 1.38 15.10
CA MET A 55 0.47 0.57 14.83
C MET A 55 0.17 -0.62 13.91
N ILE A 56 -0.99 -1.26 14.08
CA ILE A 56 -1.42 -2.36 13.22
C ILE A 56 -1.75 -1.85 11.82
N GLN A 57 -2.52 -0.75 11.70
CA GLN A 57 -2.83 -0.16 10.39
C GLN A 57 -1.55 0.26 9.66
N PHE A 58 -0.66 0.97 10.33
CA PHE A 58 0.62 1.40 9.77
C PHE A 58 1.42 0.19 9.25
N LEU A 59 1.57 -0.85 10.05
CA LEU A 59 2.33 -2.02 9.64
C LEU A 59 1.64 -2.82 8.52
N ASN A 60 0.30 -2.86 8.51
CA ASN A 60 -0.45 -3.52 7.45
C ASN A 60 -0.24 -2.87 6.08
N ILE A 61 -0.13 -1.55 6.04
CA ILE A 61 0.07 -0.80 4.80
C ILE A 61 1.55 -0.68 4.43
N ALA A 62 2.42 -0.46 5.41
CA ALA A 62 3.87 -0.29 5.23
C ALA A 62 4.61 -1.63 5.03
N GLY A 63 4.20 -2.41 4.03
CA GLY A 63 4.88 -3.63 3.61
C GLY A 63 6.22 -3.36 2.91
N LEU A 64 6.52 -4.08 1.84
CA LEU A 64 7.71 -3.82 1.01
C LEU A 64 7.59 -2.55 0.17
N GLY A 65 6.36 -2.10 -0.13
CA GLY A 65 6.09 -1.03 -1.06
C GLY A 65 6.77 0.31 -0.75
N PRO A 66 6.65 0.88 0.44
CA PRO A 66 7.29 2.16 0.79
C PRO A 66 8.81 2.08 0.87
N ILE A 67 9.38 0.88 0.98
CA ILE A 67 10.82 0.67 1.00
C ILE A 67 11.32 0.35 -0.40
N PHE A 68 10.93 -0.77 -0.97
CA PHE A 68 11.40 -1.24 -2.27
C PHE A 68 10.93 -0.33 -3.41
N GLY A 69 9.65 0.10 -3.39
CA GLY A 69 9.12 1.03 -4.38
C GLY A 69 9.83 2.38 -4.34
N ALA A 70 10.13 2.92 -3.15
CA ALA A 70 10.87 4.16 -3.00
C ALA A 70 12.33 4.03 -3.47
N ILE A 71 13.00 2.91 -3.17
CA ILE A 71 14.35 2.60 -3.67
C ILE A 71 14.38 2.56 -5.20
N MET A 72 13.45 1.82 -5.80
CA MET A 72 13.34 1.73 -7.26
C MET A 72 13.00 3.09 -7.89
N GLY A 73 12.11 3.84 -7.26
CA GLY A 73 11.70 5.17 -7.71
C GLY A 73 12.80 6.23 -7.56
N ALA A 74 13.73 6.09 -6.62
CA ALA A 74 14.83 7.03 -6.43
C ALA A 74 15.71 7.21 -7.68
N LYS A 75 15.76 6.21 -8.56
CA LYS A 75 16.46 6.28 -9.85
C LYS A 75 15.92 7.37 -10.80
N PHE A 76 14.68 7.83 -10.61
CA PHE A 76 14.09 8.93 -11.39
C PHE A 76 14.46 10.33 -10.87
N GLY A 77 15.30 10.41 -9.84
CA GLY A 77 15.77 11.67 -9.27
C GLY A 77 14.71 12.40 -8.44
N THR A 78 14.76 13.74 -8.45
CA THR A 78 13.93 14.62 -7.61
C THR A 78 12.42 14.42 -7.81
N ALA A 79 11.99 14.00 -9.00
CA ALA A 79 10.58 13.72 -9.30
C ALA A 79 9.99 12.67 -8.35
N SER A 80 10.80 11.70 -7.88
CA SER A 80 10.38 10.68 -6.92
C SER A 80 10.00 11.28 -5.56
N PHE A 81 10.76 12.25 -5.05
CA PHE A 81 10.46 12.93 -3.78
C PHE A 81 9.14 13.69 -3.87
N LEU A 82 8.95 14.42 -4.97
CA LEU A 82 7.72 15.18 -5.19
C LEU A 82 6.50 14.27 -5.28
N TRP A 83 6.62 13.14 -6.02
CA TRP A 83 5.51 12.18 -6.10
C TRP A 83 5.18 11.54 -4.75
N ILE A 84 6.19 11.11 -3.98
CA ILE A 84 5.97 10.59 -2.63
C ILE A 84 5.19 11.60 -1.79
N VAL A 85 5.58 12.88 -1.78
CA VAL A 85 4.96 13.90 -0.94
C VAL A 85 3.55 14.26 -1.42
N LEU A 86 3.42 14.66 -2.69
CA LEU A 86 2.13 15.09 -3.24
C LEU A 86 1.15 13.92 -3.31
N GLY A 87 1.62 12.74 -3.71
CA GLY A 87 0.82 11.53 -3.74
C GLY A 87 0.33 11.13 -2.35
N SER A 88 1.21 11.10 -1.34
CA SER A 88 0.81 10.76 0.03
C SER A 88 -0.21 11.75 0.61
N ILE A 89 -0.03 13.05 0.41
CA ILE A 89 -0.92 14.06 1.00
C ILE A 89 -2.26 14.11 0.28
N PHE A 90 -2.24 14.27 -1.06
CA PHE A 90 -3.43 14.63 -1.83
C PHE A 90 -4.17 13.42 -2.43
N ALA A 91 -3.50 12.26 -2.54
CA ALA A 91 -4.08 11.06 -3.09
C ALA A 91 -4.16 9.94 -2.03
N GLY A 92 -3.05 9.42 -1.55
CA GLY A 92 -2.99 8.26 -0.66
C GLY A 92 -3.71 8.46 0.66
N SER A 93 -3.44 9.56 1.38
CA SER A 93 -4.10 9.80 2.67
C SER A 93 -5.59 10.08 2.54
N VAL A 94 -6.02 10.72 1.44
CA VAL A 94 -7.45 10.91 1.15
C VAL A 94 -8.13 9.58 0.84
N HIS A 95 -7.48 8.76 0.00
CA HIS A 95 -7.92 7.42 -0.33
C HIS A 95 -8.09 6.54 0.92
N ASP A 96 -7.06 6.47 1.76
CA ASP A 96 -7.03 5.62 2.94
C ASP A 96 -8.02 6.10 4.01
N TYR A 97 -8.06 7.41 4.26
CA TYR A 97 -8.98 7.97 5.24
C TYR A 97 -10.44 7.75 4.84
N LEU A 98 -10.81 8.11 3.61
CA LEU A 98 -12.21 8.01 3.18
C LEU A 98 -12.65 6.55 3.02
N SER A 99 -11.80 5.66 2.48
CA SER A 99 -12.13 4.23 2.36
C SER A 99 -12.28 3.57 3.73
N GLY A 100 -11.38 3.86 4.68
CA GLY A 100 -11.45 3.36 6.05
C GLY A 100 -12.67 3.86 6.79
N MET A 101 -12.99 5.15 6.70
CA MET A 101 -14.16 5.75 7.34
C MET A 101 -15.48 5.28 6.70
N LEU A 102 -15.52 5.04 5.38
CA LEU A 102 -16.69 4.42 4.74
C LEU A 102 -16.89 2.99 5.21
N SER A 103 -15.83 2.19 5.26
CA SER A 103 -15.91 0.84 5.81
C SER A 103 -16.43 0.86 7.26
N LEU A 104 -15.93 1.77 8.09
CA LEU A 104 -16.40 1.94 9.47
C LEU A 104 -17.89 2.26 9.54
N ARG A 105 -18.41 3.13 8.66
CA ARG A 105 -19.84 3.50 8.59
C ARG A 105 -20.72 2.41 8.00
N HIS A 106 -20.15 1.52 7.19
CA HIS A 106 -20.81 0.36 6.61
C HIS A 106 -20.43 -0.94 7.34
N ASN A 107 -20.38 -0.89 8.67
CA ASN A 107 -20.20 -2.07 9.54
C ASN A 107 -18.92 -2.88 9.28
N GLY A 108 -17.85 -2.24 8.79
CA GLY A 108 -16.62 -2.93 8.46
C GLY A 108 -16.69 -3.74 7.16
N GLU A 109 -17.58 -3.38 6.24
CA GLU A 109 -17.67 -4.03 4.92
C GLU A 109 -16.35 -3.98 4.16
N SER A 110 -16.11 -5.03 3.37
CA SER A 110 -14.92 -5.13 2.51
C SER A 110 -14.97 -4.10 1.37
N LEU A 111 -13.80 -3.80 0.79
CA LEU A 111 -13.69 -2.80 -0.28
C LEU A 111 -14.60 -3.11 -1.49
N PRO A 112 -14.70 -4.34 -2.02
CA PRO A 112 -15.60 -4.62 -3.13
C PRO A 112 -17.08 -4.34 -2.82
N GLU A 113 -17.51 -4.53 -1.57
CA GLU A 113 -18.86 -4.19 -1.14
C GLU A 113 -19.11 -2.68 -1.21
N ILE A 114 -18.16 -1.89 -0.72
CA ILE A 114 -18.20 -0.43 -0.79
C ILE A 114 -18.21 0.04 -2.25
N ILE A 115 -17.34 -0.50 -3.09
CA ILE A 115 -17.31 -0.17 -4.53
C ILE A 115 -18.68 -0.48 -5.17
N GLY A 116 -19.27 -1.62 -4.83
CA GLY A 116 -20.57 -2.03 -5.33
C GLY A 116 -21.72 -1.09 -4.97
N ARG A 117 -21.66 -0.47 -3.78
CA ARG A 117 -22.68 0.52 -3.35
C ARG A 117 -22.69 1.78 -4.19
N TYR A 118 -21.51 2.21 -4.64
CA TYR A 118 -21.36 3.50 -5.32
C TYR A 118 -21.18 3.38 -6.83
N LEU A 119 -20.54 2.33 -7.33
CA LEU A 119 -20.33 2.10 -8.76
C LEU A 119 -21.25 1.03 -9.37
N GLY A 120 -21.98 0.29 -8.54
CA GLY A 120 -22.97 -0.69 -8.98
C GLY A 120 -22.49 -2.13 -8.93
N VAL A 121 -23.46 -3.05 -9.11
CA VAL A 121 -23.30 -4.50 -8.90
C VAL A 121 -22.26 -5.12 -9.84
N ASN A 122 -22.18 -4.69 -11.09
CA ASN A 122 -21.22 -5.24 -12.05
C ASN A 122 -19.76 -4.95 -11.62
N PHE A 123 -19.49 -3.73 -11.18
CA PHE A 123 -18.19 -3.37 -10.61
C PHE A 123 -17.89 -4.14 -9.33
N LYS A 124 -18.89 -4.39 -8.47
CA LYS A 124 -18.75 -5.22 -7.27
C LYS A 124 -18.23 -6.60 -7.60
N GLN A 125 -18.87 -7.30 -8.56
CA GLN A 125 -18.48 -8.65 -8.93
C GLN A 125 -17.08 -8.71 -9.55
N PHE A 126 -16.79 -7.77 -10.45
CA PHE A 126 -15.46 -7.65 -11.02
C PHE A 126 -14.40 -7.40 -9.94
N MET A 127 -14.66 -6.45 -9.04
CA MET A 127 -13.70 -6.10 -7.99
C MET A 127 -13.54 -7.18 -6.92
N ARG A 128 -14.53 -8.02 -6.67
CA ARG A 128 -14.36 -9.20 -5.80
C ARG A 128 -13.30 -10.15 -6.35
N GLY A 129 -13.43 -10.56 -7.62
CA GLY A 129 -12.43 -11.42 -8.27
C GLY A 129 -11.05 -10.74 -8.35
N PHE A 130 -11.02 -9.51 -8.84
CA PHE A 130 -9.78 -8.73 -8.98
C PHE A 130 -9.04 -8.56 -7.66
N THR A 131 -9.76 -8.18 -6.59
CA THR A 131 -9.14 -7.98 -5.27
C THR A 131 -8.64 -9.29 -4.66
N VAL A 132 -9.37 -10.41 -4.83
CA VAL A 132 -8.90 -11.71 -4.35
C VAL A 132 -7.61 -12.13 -5.05
N ILE A 133 -7.54 -11.98 -6.38
CA ILE A 133 -6.31 -12.25 -7.15
C ILE A 133 -5.17 -11.37 -6.67
N LEU A 134 -5.42 -10.06 -6.52
CA LEU A 134 -4.42 -9.13 -6.00
C LEU A 134 -3.93 -9.53 -4.60
N MET A 135 -4.82 -9.93 -3.69
CA MET A 135 -4.42 -10.34 -2.34
C MET A 135 -3.56 -11.60 -2.34
N VAL A 136 -3.80 -12.54 -3.25
CA VAL A 136 -2.96 -13.72 -3.40
C VAL A 136 -1.59 -13.34 -3.99
N LEU A 137 -1.54 -12.45 -4.97
CA LEU A 137 -0.27 -11.90 -5.49
C LEU A 137 0.54 -11.20 -4.40
N VAL A 138 -0.10 -10.32 -3.63
CA VAL A 138 0.51 -9.62 -2.47
C VAL A 138 1.08 -10.64 -1.48
N GLY A 139 0.26 -11.62 -1.09
CA GLY A 139 0.68 -12.66 -0.16
C GLY A 139 1.90 -13.42 -0.66
N SER A 140 1.95 -13.77 -1.94
CA SER A 140 3.08 -14.46 -2.56
C SER A 140 4.36 -13.61 -2.59
N VAL A 141 4.27 -12.36 -3.02
CA VAL A 141 5.41 -11.40 -3.03
C VAL A 141 5.94 -11.19 -1.61
N PHE A 142 5.04 -11.07 -0.63
CA PHE A 142 5.38 -10.81 0.77
C PHE A 142 5.82 -12.07 1.54
N VAL A 143 5.79 -13.24 0.91
CA VAL A 143 6.54 -14.42 1.34
C VAL A 143 7.94 -14.42 0.73
N ALA A 144 8.02 -14.25 -0.60
CA ALA A 144 9.29 -14.40 -1.34
C ALA A 144 10.33 -13.35 -0.94
N GLY A 145 9.93 -12.08 -0.78
CA GLY A 145 10.82 -10.98 -0.41
C GLY A 145 11.53 -11.21 0.93
N PRO A 146 10.82 -11.39 2.04
CA PRO A 146 11.40 -11.72 3.34
C PRO A 146 12.24 -13.00 3.35
N ALA A 147 11.78 -14.04 2.67
CA ALA A 147 12.51 -15.31 2.58
C ALA A 147 13.89 -15.12 1.95
N GLY A 148 13.99 -14.33 0.88
CA GLY A 148 15.28 -14.01 0.25
C GLY A 148 16.20 -13.17 1.15
N LEU A 149 15.66 -12.25 1.96
CA LEU A 149 16.45 -11.51 2.96
C LEU A 149 16.92 -12.40 4.10
N LEU A 150 16.04 -13.25 4.63
CA LEU A 150 16.37 -14.19 5.72
C LEU A 150 17.44 -15.19 5.30
N ALA A 151 17.37 -15.70 4.07
CA ALA A 151 18.39 -16.60 3.55
C ALA A 151 19.79 -15.97 3.50
N LYS A 152 19.89 -14.65 3.23
CA LYS A 152 21.18 -13.92 3.25
C LYS A 152 21.74 -13.69 4.66
N LEU A 153 20.87 -13.72 5.69
CA LEU A 153 21.25 -13.49 7.10
C LEU A 153 21.54 -14.77 7.86
N THR A 154 21.24 -15.93 7.29
CA THR A 154 21.33 -17.24 7.94
C THR A 154 22.34 -18.14 7.23
N PRO A 155 22.83 -19.22 7.89
CA PRO A 155 23.73 -20.18 7.25
C PRO A 155 23.15 -20.81 5.98
N GLU A 156 24.00 -21.19 5.03
CA GLU A 156 23.64 -21.68 3.69
C GLU A 156 22.60 -22.81 3.65
N HIS A 157 22.56 -23.66 4.71
CA HIS A 157 21.57 -24.74 4.81
C HIS A 157 20.14 -24.25 5.11
N LEU A 158 19.97 -22.97 5.51
CA LEU A 158 18.68 -22.31 5.68
C LEU A 158 18.42 -21.40 4.46
N ASP A 159 18.22 -22.04 3.32
CA ASP A 159 18.05 -21.38 2.03
C ASP A 159 16.70 -20.63 1.90
N THR A 160 16.49 -20.00 0.76
CA THR A 160 15.25 -19.27 0.45
C THR A 160 14.03 -20.19 0.52
N THR A 161 14.16 -21.45 0.10
CA THR A 161 13.06 -22.43 0.13
C THR A 161 12.63 -22.75 1.54
N PHE A 162 13.59 -22.97 2.44
CA PHE A 162 13.33 -23.17 3.86
C PHE A 162 12.54 -22.01 4.45
N TRP A 163 12.96 -20.77 4.18
CA TRP A 163 12.30 -19.58 4.70
C TRP A 163 10.92 -19.31 4.08
N ILE A 164 10.72 -19.63 2.80
CA ILE A 164 9.38 -19.61 2.18
C ILE A 164 8.43 -20.51 2.96
N ILE A 165 8.85 -21.74 3.28
CA ILE A 165 8.02 -22.69 4.03
C ILE A 165 7.70 -22.13 5.42
N VAL A 166 8.69 -21.61 6.14
CA VAL A 166 8.50 -21.06 7.50
C VAL A 166 7.54 -19.87 7.50
N VAL A 167 7.72 -18.89 6.60
CA VAL A 167 6.86 -17.70 6.50
C VAL A 167 5.45 -18.10 6.07
N PHE A 168 5.32 -19.05 5.14
CA PHE A 168 4.03 -19.49 4.67
C PHE A 168 3.25 -20.26 5.75
N LEU A 169 3.91 -21.11 6.53
CA LEU A 169 3.31 -21.76 7.69
C LEU A 169 2.81 -20.73 8.71
N TYR A 170 3.59 -19.67 8.96
CA TYR A 170 3.13 -18.58 9.79
C TYR A 170 1.84 -17.93 9.23
N TYR A 171 1.73 -17.71 7.91
CA TYR A 171 0.52 -17.13 7.29
C TYR A 171 -0.71 -18.02 7.47
N ILE A 172 -0.54 -19.34 7.34
CA ILE A 172 -1.63 -20.30 7.60
C ILE A 172 -2.13 -20.14 9.04
N LEU A 173 -1.22 -20.13 10.01
CA LEU A 173 -1.55 -19.98 11.43
C LEU A 173 -2.21 -18.62 11.71
N ALA A 174 -1.63 -17.53 11.23
CA ALA A 174 -2.11 -16.17 11.46
C ALA A 174 -3.50 -15.93 10.85
N THR A 175 -3.76 -16.46 9.66
CA THR A 175 -5.06 -16.32 8.97
C THR A 175 -6.19 -17.07 9.69
N LEU A 176 -5.86 -18.15 10.41
CA LEU A 176 -6.84 -18.98 11.12
C LEU A 176 -7.12 -18.48 12.56
N LEU A 177 -6.21 -17.74 13.17
CA LEU A 177 -6.35 -17.27 14.54
C LEU A 177 -7.10 -15.92 14.63
N PRO A 178 -7.74 -15.61 15.79
CA PRO A 178 -8.32 -14.29 16.04
C PRO A 178 -7.29 -13.15 15.97
N VAL A 179 -7.74 -11.98 15.48
CA VAL A 179 -6.90 -10.78 15.27
C VAL A 179 -6.11 -10.36 16.52
N ASP A 180 -6.74 -10.39 17.69
CA ASP A 180 -6.12 -9.91 18.94
C ASP A 180 -4.99 -10.80 19.46
N LYS A 181 -4.98 -12.09 19.11
CA LYS A 181 -4.00 -13.05 19.66
C LYS A 181 -2.62 -12.92 19.05
N ILE A 182 -2.53 -12.78 17.73
CA ILE A 182 -1.24 -12.62 17.02
C ILE A 182 -1.06 -11.16 16.62
N ILE A 183 -1.94 -10.65 15.77
CA ILE A 183 -1.87 -9.30 15.22
C ILE A 183 -1.81 -8.27 16.34
N GLY A 184 -2.73 -8.34 17.30
CA GLY A 184 -2.80 -7.38 18.41
C GLY A 184 -1.60 -7.41 19.36
N LYS A 185 -0.75 -8.43 19.39
CA LYS A 185 0.42 -8.53 20.29
C LYS A 185 1.74 -8.32 19.57
N ILE A 186 1.92 -8.93 18.42
CA ILE A 186 3.21 -8.98 17.71
C ILE A 186 3.38 -7.73 16.81
N TYR A 187 2.33 -7.28 16.13
CA TYR A 187 2.42 -6.17 15.19
C TYR A 187 2.89 -4.86 15.80
N PRO A 188 2.45 -4.42 16.99
CA PRO A 188 2.98 -3.21 17.57
C PRO A 188 4.50 -3.23 17.79
N LEU A 189 5.07 -4.40 18.11
CA LEU A 189 6.52 -4.58 18.25
C LEU A 189 7.23 -4.43 16.90
N PHE A 190 6.69 -5.06 15.85
CA PHE A 190 7.25 -4.98 14.51
C PHE A 190 7.12 -3.57 13.91
N ALA A 191 6.00 -2.90 14.16
CA ALA A 191 5.83 -1.49 13.78
C ALA A 191 6.85 -0.58 14.49
N ALA A 192 7.11 -0.82 15.77
CA ALA A 192 8.14 -0.10 16.50
C ALA A 192 9.55 -0.36 15.94
N ALA A 193 9.87 -1.58 15.53
CA ALA A 193 11.15 -1.92 14.89
C ALA A 193 11.30 -1.21 13.52
N LEU A 194 10.22 -1.17 12.72
CA LEU A 194 10.21 -0.46 11.43
C LEU A 194 10.39 1.05 11.63
N LEU A 195 9.70 1.65 12.61
CA LEU A 195 9.87 3.08 12.93
C LEU A 195 11.28 3.38 13.49
N PHE A 196 11.82 2.50 14.32
CA PHE A 196 13.20 2.64 14.82
C PHE A 196 14.20 2.66 13.65
N MET A 197 14.06 1.75 12.71
CA MET A 197 14.88 1.72 11.50
C MET A 197 14.75 3.03 10.71
N ALA A 198 13.52 3.48 10.45
CA ALA A 198 13.27 4.71 9.70
C ALA A 198 13.88 5.94 10.39
N ILE A 199 13.73 6.06 11.72
CA ILE A 199 14.34 7.13 12.53
C ILE A 199 15.86 7.02 12.49
N GLY A 200 16.42 5.83 12.61
CA GLY A 200 17.87 5.62 12.55
C GLY A 200 18.45 6.09 11.21
N ILE A 201 17.84 5.71 10.08
CA ILE A 201 18.26 6.14 8.74
C ILE A 201 18.08 7.66 8.58
N LEU A 202 16.96 8.23 9.09
CA LEU A 202 16.73 9.68 9.06
C LEU A 202 17.83 10.45 9.81
N VAL A 203 18.21 9.99 11.00
CA VAL A 203 19.31 10.59 11.78
C VAL A 203 20.61 10.53 10.98
N MET A 204 20.91 9.39 10.35
CA MET A 204 22.14 9.23 9.56
C MET A 204 22.13 10.09 8.29
N LEU A 205 20.97 10.36 7.67
CA LEU A 205 20.85 11.34 6.59
C LEU A 205 21.27 12.74 7.05
N PHE A 206 20.89 13.14 8.27
CA PHE A 206 21.30 14.42 8.84
C PHE A 206 22.75 14.45 9.34
N VAL A 207 23.32 13.32 9.74
CA VAL A 207 24.72 13.24 10.19
C VAL A 207 25.68 13.23 8.99
N ASN A 208 25.37 12.42 7.97
CA ASN A 208 26.25 12.22 6.82
C ASN A 208 26.11 13.31 5.74
N HIS A 209 25.01 14.07 5.76
CA HIS A 209 24.72 15.11 4.75
C HIS A 209 24.99 14.66 3.30
N PRO A 210 24.44 13.50 2.84
CA PRO A 210 24.74 13.03 1.51
C PRO A 210 24.28 14.02 0.43
N PRO A 211 24.92 14.06 -0.74
CA PRO A 211 24.46 14.86 -1.86
C PRO A 211 23.13 14.32 -2.35
N LEU A 212 22.04 15.03 -2.08
CA LEU A 212 20.71 14.71 -2.60
C LEU A 212 20.32 15.66 -3.72
N PRO A 213 19.54 15.21 -4.72
CA PRO A 213 19.10 16.07 -5.80
C PRO A 213 18.18 17.17 -5.26
N GLU A 214 18.38 18.39 -5.74
CA GLU A 214 17.56 19.53 -5.38
C GLU A 214 16.57 19.88 -6.50
N ILE A 215 15.43 20.43 -6.15
CA ILE A 215 14.43 20.87 -7.13
C ILE A 215 14.98 22.04 -7.97
N THR A 216 15.91 22.82 -7.42
CA THR A 216 16.58 23.93 -8.08
C THR A 216 17.51 23.50 -9.21
N ASP A 217 17.98 22.25 -9.19
CA ASP A 217 18.87 21.69 -10.23
C ASP A 217 18.07 21.20 -11.47
N GLY A 218 16.80 21.50 -11.51
CA GLY A 218 15.83 20.91 -12.43
C GLY A 218 15.38 19.53 -11.94
N MET A 219 14.60 18.85 -12.75
CA MET A 219 14.15 17.48 -12.45
C MET A 219 14.62 16.53 -13.57
N PRO A 220 15.94 16.34 -13.74
CA PRO A 220 16.43 15.44 -14.77
C PRO A 220 15.97 14.01 -14.47
N ASN A 221 15.58 13.31 -15.52
CA ASN A 221 15.36 11.88 -15.44
C ASN A 221 16.71 11.17 -15.39
N THR A 222 17.08 10.66 -14.22
CA THR A 222 18.37 9.99 -14.00
C THR A 222 18.28 8.47 -14.16
N TYR A 223 17.11 7.92 -14.54
CA TYR A 223 16.92 6.49 -14.67
C TYR A 223 17.81 5.92 -15.81
N PRO A 224 18.56 4.83 -15.56
CA PRO A 224 19.35 4.16 -16.60
C PRO A 224 18.46 3.74 -17.78
N GLY A 225 18.90 4.07 -19.01
CA GLY A 225 18.10 3.81 -20.21
C GLY A 225 16.93 4.77 -20.42
N HIS A 226 16.84 5.86 -19.63
CA HIS A 226 15.85 6.93 -19.77
C HIS A 226 14.39 6.46 -19.84
N LEU A 227 14.02 5.46 -19.01
CA LEU A 227 12.62 5.09 -18.88
C LEU A 227 11.77 6.33 -18.54
N PRO A 228 10.59 6.48 -19.16
CA PRO A 228 9.78 7.68 -18.96
C PRO A 228 9.29 7.80 -17.50
N ILE A 229 9.40 9.01 -16.95
CA ILE A 229 8.85 9.30 -15.61
C ILE A 229 7.36 8.95 -15.57
N PHE A 230 6.58 9.42 -16.57
CA PHE A 230 5.18 9.06 -16.70
C PHE A 230 5.02 7.92 -17.73
N PRO A 231 4.35 6.82 -17.37
CA PRO A 231 3.72 6.49 -16.09
C PRO A 231 4.60 5.66 -15.14
N ILE A 232 5.82 5.28 -15.55
CA ILE A 232 6.61 4.20 -14.93
C ILE A 232 6.96 4.52 -13.46
N MET A 233 7.47 5.72 -13.18
CA MET A 233 7.81 6.13 -11.81
C MET A 233 6.60 6.06 -10.88
N PHE A 234 5.43 6.49 -11.35
CA PHE A 234 4.19 6.55 -10.56
C PHE A 234 3.71 5.16 -10.14
N VAL A 235 3.90 4.15 -11.00
CA VAL A 235 3.61 2.76 -10.67
C VAL A 235 4.71 2.15 -9.80
N SER A 236 5.98 2.47 -10.05
CA SER A 236 7.11 1.93 -9.26
C SER A 236 7.05 2.34 -7.78
N ILE A 237 6.67 3.61 -7.50
CA ILE A 237 6.57 4.15 -6.12
C ILE A 237 5.18 3.84 -5.49
N ALA A 238 4.41 2.97 -6.05
CA ALA A 238 3.02 2.70 -5.69
C ALA A 238 2.68 2.98 -4.22
N CYS A 239 3.05 2.11 -3.31
CA CYS A 239 2.61 2.17 -1.91
C CYS A 239 3.10 3.41 -1.15
N GLY A 240 4.30 3.91 -1.45
CA GLY A 240 4.83 5.12 -0.78
C GLY A 240 4.13 6.44 -1.13
N ALA A 241 3.17 6.43 -2.05
CA ALA A 241 2.41 7.60 -2.47
C ALA A 241 0.89 7.37 -2.45
N ILE A 242 0.41 6.27 -3.03
CA ILE A 242 -0.98 5.82 -2.99
C ILE A 242 -1.04 4.32 -3.30
N SER A 243 -1.92 3.58 -2.62
CA SER A 243 -2.03 2.13 -2.78
C SER A 243 -3.46 1.63 -2.60
N GLY A 244 -3.98 0.93 -3.59
CA GLY A 244 -5.30 0.27 -3.49
C GLY A 244 -5.32 -0.85 -2.46
N PHE A 245 -4.18 -1.51 -2.22
CA PHE A 245 -4.04 -2.51 -1.17
C PHE A 245 -4.45 -1.97 0.20
N HIS A 246 -4.14 -0.71 0.51
CA HIS A 246 -4.50 -0.07 1.79
C HIS A 246 -6.00 -0.11 2.06
N ALA A 247 -6.83 0.15 1.05
CA ALA A 247 -8.29 0.09 1.19
C ALA A 247 -8.82 -1.33 1.44
N THR A 248 -8.04 -2.37 1.17
CA THR A 248 -8.38 -3.74 1.55
C THR A 248 -8.03 -4.06 3.00
N GLN A 249 -7.06 -3.34 3.57
CA GLN A 249 -6.63 -3.47 4.97
C GLN A 249 -7.48 -2.62 5.93
N SER A 250 -7.92 -1.47 5.45
CA SER A 250 -8.73 -0.52 6.24
C SER A 250 -9.98 -1.15 6.88
N PRO A 251 -10.73 -2.05 6.23
CA PRO A 251 -11.87 -2.73 6.85
C PRO A 251 -11.51 -3.56 8.09
N LEU A 252 -10.31 -4.17 8.13
CA LEU A 252 -9.84 -4.93 9.29
C LEU A 252 -9.74 -4.01 10.51
N MET A 253 -9.20 -2.81 10.32
CA MET A 253 -9.05 -1.84 11.39
C MET A 253 -10.35 -1.10 11.71
N ALA A 254 -11.20 -0.84 10.71
CA ALA A 254 -12.52 -0.27 10.91
C ALA A 254 -13.37 -1.09 11.89
N ARG A 255 -13.20 -2.43 11.88
CA ARG A 255 -13.83 -3.36 12.83
C ARG A 255 -13.27 -3.29 14.25
N CYS A 256 -12.16 -2.55 14.47
CA CYS A 256 -11.47 -2.47 15.76
C CYS A 256 -11.46 -1.06 16.36
N ILE A 257 -11.89 -0.04 15.62
CA ILE A 257 -11.89 1.35 16.06
C ILE A 257 -13.04 1.61 17.05
N LYS A 258 -12.72 2.24 18.18
CA LYS A 258 -13.69 2.54 19.25
C LYS A 258 -14.56 3.76 18.97
N ASN A 259 -14.10 4.71 18.15
CA ASN A 259 -14.83 5.97 17.90
C ASN A 259 -14.36 6.59 16.59
N GLU A 260 -15.27 7.21 15.80
CA GLU A 260 -14.98 7.85 14.52
C GLU A 260 -13.89 8.94 14.61
N LYS A 261 -13.76 9.63 15.73
CA LYS A 261 -12.73 10.67 15.95
C LYS A 261 -11.29 10.14 15.81
N TYR A 262 -11.10 8.84 15.92
CA TYR A 262 -9.78 8.21 15.77
C TYR A 262 -9.46 7.80 14.32
N GLY A 263 -10.39 7.99 13.38
CA GLY A 263 -10.18 7.64 11.98
C GLY A 263 -9.03 8.43 11.34
N ARG A 264 -8.92 9.74 11.59
CA ARG A 264 -7.83 10.56 11.04
C ARG A 264 -6.44 10.10 11.50
N PRO A 265 -6.12 9.97 12.79
CA PRO A 265 -4.80 9.44 13.18
C PRO A 265 -4.54 8.02 12.66
N ILE A 266 -5.56 7.16 12.59
CA ILE A 266 -5.37 5.76 12.17
C ILE A 266 -5.19 5.65 10.66
N PHE A 267 -6.09 6.18 9.83
CA PHE A 267 -6.02 5.99 8.39
C PHE A 267 -5.17 7.04 7.68
N PHE A 268 -5.47 8.33 7.87
CA PHE A 268 -4.71 9.41 7.27
C PHE A 268 -3.27 9.46 7.84
N GLY A 269 -3.15 9.32 9.16
CA GLY A 269 -1.87 9.38 9.86
C GLY A 269 -0.94 8.23 9.48
N SER A 270 -1.44 7.01 9.34
CA SER A 270 -0.64 5.86 8.90
C SER A 270 -0.08 6.07 7.49
N MET A 271 -0.88 6.59 6.56
CA MET A 271 -0.42 6.87 5.19
C MET A 271 0.65 7.97 5.15
N ILE A 272 0.50 9.04 5.94
CA ILE A 272 1.56 10.05 6.07
C ILE A 272 2.84 9.46 6.66
N THR A 273 2.71 8.61 7.69
CA THR A 273 3.89 7.94 8.29
C THR A 273 4.58 7.03 7.28
N GLU A 274 3.81 6.33 6.45
CA GLU A 274 4.34 5.52 5.35
C GLU A 274 5.04 6.38 4.30
N GLY A 275 4.45 7.52 3.91
CA GLY A 275 5.08 8.49 3.00
C GLY A 275 6.40 9.05 3.54
N ILE A 276 6.50 9.27 4.87
CA ILE A 276 7.77 9.66 5.52
C ILE A 276 8.80 8.53 5.41
N VAL A 277 8.42 7.29 5.66
CA VAL A 277 9.32 6.12 5.49
C VAL A 277 9.78 6.00 4.04
N ALA A 278 8.88 6.15 3.08
CA ALA A 278 9.21 6.13 1.66
C ALA A 278 10.18 7.26 1.26
N LEU A 279 9.96 8.47 1.75
CA LEU A 279 10.85 9.61 1.49
C LEU A 279 12.26 9.38 2.06
N ILE A 280 12.36 8.83 3.28
CA ILE A 280 13.63 8.47 3.91
C ILE A 280 14.38 7.43 3.06
N TRP A 281 13.69 6.37 2.60
CA TRP A 281 14.31 5.35 1.76
C TRP A 281 14.65 5.84 0.36
N ALA A 282 13.86 6.72 -0.24
CA ALA A 282 14.21 7.35 -1.50
C ALA A 282 15.51 8.19 -1.38
N ALA A 283 15.66 8.95 -0.28
CA ALA A 283 16.87 9.71 -0.01
C ALA A 283 18.08 8.80 0.25
N ALA A 284 17.93 7.77 1.07
CA ALA A 284 18.99 6.80 1.35
C ALA A 284 19.42 6.02 0.09
N ALA A 285 18.47 5.62 -0.75
CA ALA A 285 18.75 4.96 -2.02
C ALA A 285 19.47 5.90 -3.01
N THR A 286 19.13 7.18 -3.03
CA THR A 286 19.84 8.16 -3.85
C THR A 286 21.31 8.24 -3.46
N TYR A 287 21.62 8.25 -2.15
CA TYR A 287 22.99 8.15 -1.65
C TYR A 287 23.70 6.87 -2.12
N PHE A 288 23.03 5.72 -1.99
CA PHE A 288 23.57 4.46 -2.44
C PHE A 288 23.90 4.47 -3.94
N TYR A 289 22.99 4.94 -4.77
CA TYR A 289 23.18 5.02 -6.22
C TYR A 289 24.26 6.04 -6.64
N HIS A 290 24.42 7.11 -5.87
CA HIS A 290 25.52 8.07 -6.12
C HIS A 290 26.88 7.41 -5.93
N ASN A 291 27.04 6.55 -4.92
CA ASN A 291 28.32 5.93 -4.59
C ASN A 291 28.59 4.64 -5.37
N ASN A 292 27.56 3.85 -5.68
CA ASN A 292 27.69 2.50 -6.26
C ASN A 292 27.24 2.41 -7.72
N GLY A 293 26.67 3.49 -8.27
CA GLY A 293 26.04 3.50 -9.59
C GLY A 293 24.62 2.90 -9.58
N MET A 294 23.86 3.22 -10.62
CA MET A 294 22.42 2.86 -10.73
C MET A 294 22.18 1.47 -11.32
N GLY A 295 23.22 0.66 -11.51
CA GLY A 295 23.11 -0.69 -12.10
C GLY A 295 22.43 -1.73 -11.20
N GLU A 296 22.43 -1.49 -9.87
CA GLU A 296 21.79 -2.40 -8.92
C GLU A 296 20.26 -2.26 -8.97
N ASN A 297 19.57 -3.34 -9.29
CA ASN A 297 18.12 -3.39 -9.37
C ASN A 297 17.47 -4.07 -8.15
N ASN A 298 18.25 -4.80 -7.34
CA ASN A 298 17.73 -5.51 -6.19
C ASN A 298 17.64 -4.59 -4.97
N ALA A 299 16.43 -4.13 -4.65
CA ALA A 299 16.18 -3.26 -3.51
C ALA A 299 16.63 -3.87 -2.16
N ALA A 300 16.63 -5.20 -2.02
CA ALA A 300 17.12 -5.87 -0.82
C ALA A 300 18.63 -5.71 -0.62
N VAL A 301 19.42 -5.62 -1.70
CA VAL A 301 20.85 -5.31 -1.64
C VAL A 301 21.07 -3.89 -1.13
N VAL A 302 20.30 -2.93 -1.65
CA VAL A 302 20.37 -1.53 -1.23
C VAL A 302 20.03 -1.39 0.26
N VAL A 303 18.97 -2.06 0.72
CA VAL A 303 18.58 -2.09 2.14
C VAL A 303 19.70 -2.64 3.00
N ASP A 304 20.26 -3.81 2.66
CA ASP A 304 21.31 -4.46 3.43
C ASP A 304 22.58 -3.59 3.52
N SER A 305 23.00 -3.00 2.39
CA SER A 305 24.19 -2.14 2.32
C SER A 305 24.02 -0.89 3.18
N ILE A 306 22.93 -0.14 3.01
CA ILE A 306 22.67 1.09 3.77
C ILE A 306 22.55 0.82 5.26
N THR A 307 21.83 -0.22 5.66
CA THR A 307 21.62 -0.51 7.08
C THR A 307 22.90 -0.96 7.76
N LYS A 308 23.76 -1.73 7.10
CA LYS A 308 25.06 -2.13 7.62
C LYS A 308 26.02 -0.95 7.72
N GLU A 309 26.07 -0.11 6.68
CA GLU A 309 26.98 1.05 6.62
C GLU A 309 26.61 2.10 7.68
N TRP A 310 25.33 2.44 7.79
CA TRP A 310 24.89 3.57 8.62
C TRP A 310 24.55 3.18 10.07
N LEU A 311 24.01 2.01 10.30
CA LEU A 311 23.56 1.57 11.63
C LEU A 311 24.51 0.54 12.29
N GLY A 312 25.57 0.17 11.57
CA GLY A 312 26.53 -0.83 12.07
C GLY A 312 25.94 -2.23 12.24
N LYS A 313 26.72 -3.16 12.80
CA LYS A 313 26.30 -4.57 12.89
C LYS A 313 25.01 -4.77 13.72
N GLY A 314 24.90 -4.15 14.89
CA GLY A 314 23.75 -4.34 15.77
C GLY A 314 22.49 -3.62 15.27
N GLY A 315 22.63 -2.34 14.89
CA GLY A 315 21.54 -1.56 14.34
C GLY A 315 21.07 -2.09 12.98
N GLY A 316 22.00 -2.60 12.16
CA GLY A 316 21.69 -3.22 10.88
C GLY A 316 20.81 -4.45 11.02
N ILE A 317 21.08 -5.35 11.96
CA ILE A 317 20.22 -6.52 12.22
C ILE A 317 18.80 -6.08 12.62
N LEU A 318 18.68 -5.12 13.54
CA LEU A 318 17.37 -4.64 13.99
C LEU A 318 16.60 -3.94 12.83
N ALA A 319 17.31 -3.20 11.99
CA ALA A 319 16.73 -2.56 10.81
C ALA A 319 16.23 -3.59 9.79
N VAL A 320 17.04 -4.58 9.47
CA VAL A 320 16.65 -5.66 8.54
C VAL A 320 15.48 -6.47 9.10
N LEU A 321 15.44 -6.72 10.41
CA LEU A 321 14.27 -7.34 11.05
C LEU A 321 13.00 -6.50 10.87
N GLY A 322 13.09 -5.17 10.94
CA GLY A 322 11.95 -4.27 10.64
C GLY A 322 11.47 -4.41 9.18
N VAL A 323 12.42 -4.47 8.22
CA VAL A 323 12.10 -4.65 6.79
C VAL A 323 11.52 -6.04 6.49
N ILE A 324 11.94 -7.07 7.21
CA ILE A 324 11.42 -8.44 7.08
C ILE A 324 10.02 -8.55 7.71
N ALA A 325 9.83 -7.96 8.89
CA ALA A 325 8.61 -8.08 9.65
C ALA A 325 7.42 -7.39 8.98
N ALA A 326 7.64 -6.23 8.35
CA ALA A 326 6.59 -5.48 7.69
C ALA A 326 5.87 -6.27 6.58
N PRO A 327 6.55 -6.85 5.58
CA PRO A 327 5.86 -7.65 4.56
C PRO A 327 5.27 -8.96 5.10
N ILE A 328 5.91 -9.59 6.10
CA ILE A 328 5.35 -10.80 6.73
C ILE A 328 3.98 -10.49 7.34
N THR A 329 3.84 -9.37 8.02
CA THR A 329 2.58 -8.96 8.63
C THR A 329 1.55 -8.52 7.59
N SER A 330 1.97 -7.77 6.57
CA SER A 330 1.07 -7.35 5.48
C SER A 330 0.59 -8.53 4.64
N GLY A 331 1.41 -9.56 4.44
CA GLY A 331 1.04 -10.77 3.70
C GLY A 331 -0.01 -11.60 4.42
N ASP A 332 0.12 -11.79 5.74
CA ASP A 332 -0.90 -12.52 6.49
C ASP A 332 -2.26 -11.78 6.45
N THR A 333 -2.25 -10.45 6.57
CA THR A 333 -3.48 -9.66 6.47
C THR A 333 -4.04 -9.60 5.05
N ALA A 334 -3.21 -9.75 4.01
CA ALA A 334 -3.67 -9.92 2.63
C ALA A 334 -4.49 -11.21 2.48
N PHE A 335 -3.99 -12.35 2.95
CA PHE A 335 -4.76 -13.61 2.93
C PHE A 335 -6.02 -13.53 3.80
N ARG A 336 -5.96 -12.86 4.94
CA ARG A 336 -7.14 -12.60 5.78
C ARG A 336 -8.18 -11.76 5.03
N SER A 337 -7.77 -10.72 4.32
CA SER A 337 -8.65 -9.89 3.50
C SER A 337 -9.26 -10.69 2.36
N ALA A 338 -8.47 -11.50 1.63
CA ALA A 338 -8.99 -12.41 0.61
C ALA A 338 -10.04 -13.39 1.17
N ARG A 339 -9.75 -14.01 2.32
CA ARG A 339 -10.70 -14.87 3.03
C ARG A 339 -12.00 -14.16 3.33
N LEU A 340 -11.94 -12.93 3.87
CA LEU A 340 -13.15 -12.18 4.22
C LEU A 340 -13.96 -11.78 2.99
N ILE A 341 -13.32 -11.36 1.89
CA ILE A 341 -14.01 -11.04 0.64
C ILE A 341 -14.76 -12.28 0.08
N VAL A 342 -14.12 -13.45 0.10
CA VAL A 342 -14.75 -14.70 -0.33
C VAL A 342 -15.86 -15.12 0.63
N ALA A 343 -15.67 -14.94 1.94
CA ALA A 343 -16.69 -15.23 2.95
C ALA A 343 -17.93 -14.34 2.79
N ASP A 344 -17.73 -13.04 2.56
CA ASP A 344 -18.81 -12.08 2.28
C ASP A 344 -19.57 -12.46 1.00
N PHE A 345 -18.86 -12.92 -0.03
CA PHE A 345 -19.50 -13.42 -1.27
C PHE A 345 -20.34 -14.69 -1.08
N LEU A 346 -19.81 -15.64 -0.31
CA LEU A 346 -20.46 -16.92 -0.06
C LEU A 346 -21.45 -16.89 1.12
N HIS A 347 -21.58 -15.74 1.79
CA HIS A 347 -22.37 -15.58 3.02
C HIS A 347 -22.01 -16.57 4.13
N LEU A 348 -20.70 -16.85 4.31
CA LEU A 348 -20.19 -17.82 5.26
C LEU A 348 -19.76 -17.18 6.57
N GLU A 349 -20.32 -17.65 7.68
CA GLU A 349 -19.87 -17.23 9.02
C GLU A 349 -18.42 -17.62 9.28
N GLN A 350 -17.65 -16.68 9.85
CA GLN A 350 -16.21 -16.84 10.07
C GLN A 350 -15.83 -17.32 11.50
N ARG A 351 -16.80 -17.62 12.37
CA ARG A 351 -16.54 -18.18 13.70
C ARG A 351 -15.98 -19.61 13.63
N SER A 352 -16.44 -20.43 12.69
CA SER A 352 -15.98 -21.81 12.52
C SER A 352 -14.63 -21.91 11.82
N VAL A 353 -13.68 -22.63 12.44
CA VAL A 353 -12.35 -22.90 11.85
C VAL A 353 -12.47 -23.69 10.54
N SER A 354 -13.38 -24.68 10.46
CA SER A 354 -13.59 -25.47 9.25
C SER A 354 -14.05 -24.61 8.07
N LYS A 355 -14.96 -23.66 8.28
CA LYS A 355 -15.41 -22.74 7.23
C LYS A 355 -14.27 -21.79 6.78
N ARG A 356 -13.40 -21.35 7.71
CA ARG A 356 -12.21 -20.58 7.38
C ARG A 356 -11.23 -21.40 6.53
N LEU A 357 -10.94 -22.64 6.91
CA LEU A 357 -10.06 -23.55 6.16
C LEU A 357 -10.57 -23.82 4.74
N MET A 358 -11.88 -24.04 4.57
CA MET A 358 -12.49 -24.27 3.26
C MET A 358 -12.20 -23.13 2.27
N ILE A 359 -12.15 -21.88 2.75
CA ILE A 359 -11.81 -20.72 1.91
C ILE A 359 -10.29 -20.58 1.76
N CYS A 360 -9.52 -20.75 2.84
CA CYS A 360 -8.09 -20.49 2.84
C CYS A 360 -7.29 -21.51 2.03
N ILE A 361 -7.67 -22.80 2.03
CA ILE A 361 -6.92 -23.84 1.34
C ILE A 361 -6.76 -23.55 -0.16
N PRO A 362 -7.83 -23.25 -0.93
CA PRO A 362 -7.68 -22.89 -2.34
C PRO A 362 -6.79 -21.66 -2.57
N LEU A 363 -6.92 -20.63 -1.71
CA LEU A 363 -6.10 -19.42 -1.81
C LEU A 363 -4.62 -19.73 -1.59
N PHE A 364 -4.31 -20.53 -0.59
CA PHE A 364 -2.94 -20.96 -0.30
C PHE A 364 -2.35 -21.84 -1.40
N LEU A 365 -3.13 -22.73 -2.00
CA LEU A 365 -2.66 -23.57 -3.13
C LEU A 365 -2.27 -22.70 -4.35
N VAL A 366 -3.07 -21.68 -4.67
CA VAL A 366 -2.72 -20.75 -5.75
C VAL A 366 -1.46 -19.96 -5.41
N ALA A 367 -1.32 -19.48 -4.17
CA ALA A 367 -0.13 -18.78 -3.72
C ALA A 367 1.13 -19.65 -3.78
N ILE A 368 1.04 -20.93 -3.39
CA ILE A 368 2.14 -21.90 -3.51
C ILE A 368 2.53 -22.09 -4.97
N ALA A 369 1.57 -22.21 -5.87
CA ALA A 369 1.83 -22.36 -7.31
C ALA A 369 2.58 -21.14 -7.87
N LEU A 370 2.17 -19.93 -7.48
CA LEU A 370 2.87 -18.67 -7.85
C LEU A 370 4.29 -18.62 -7.28
N LEU A 371 4.48 -19.02 -6.03
CA LEU A 371 5.79 -19.07 -5.38
C LEU A 371 6.73 -20.06 -6.08
N LEU A 372 6.24 -21.25 -6.40
CA LEU A 372 7.02 -22.25 -7.15
C LEU A 372 7.39 -21.76 -8.55
N TYR A 373 6.47 -21.05 -9.21
CA TYR A 373 6.77 -20.42 -10.50
C TYR A 373 7.88 -19.35 -10.37
N SER A 374 7.77 -18.46 -9.37
CA SER A 374 8.74 -17.38 -9.14
C SER A 374 10.15 -17.87 -8.83
N GLN A 375 10.29 -19.11 -8.32
CA GLN A 375 11.61 -19.70 -8.02
C GLN A 375 12.27 -20.36 -9.26
N LYS A 376 11.49 -20.70 -10.27
CA LYS A 376 12.00 -21.36 -11.50
C LYS A 376 12.57 -20.37 -12.50
N ASP A 377 12.05 -19.16 -12.54
CA ASP A 377 12.45 -18.10 -13.47
C ASP A 377 13.29 -17.05 -12.73
N LYS A 378 14.42 -16.65 -13.34
CA LYS A 378 15.30 -15.61 -12.78
C LYS A 378 14.57 -14.25 -12.64
N ASP A 379 13.65 -13.96 -13.56
CA ASP A 379 12.86 -12.75 -13.59
C ASP A 379 11.45 -12.93 -12.96
N GLY A 380 11.17 -14.12 -12.45
CA GLY A 380 9.85 -14.52 -11.97
C GLY A 380 9.36 -13.64 -10.80
N PHE A 381 10.24 -13.28 -9.86
CA PHE A 381 9.89 -12.35 -8.78
C PHE A 381 9.56 -10.95 -9.31
N ASP A 382 10.39 -10.41 -10.20
CA ASP A 382 10.21 -9.07 -10.75
C ASP A 382 8.94 -8.98 -11.60
N MET A 383 8.60 -10.04 -12.33
CA MET A 383 7.35 -10.12 -13.08
C MET A 383 6.13 -10.08 -12.13
N ILE A 384 6.12 -10.90 -11.08
CA ILE A 384 5.01 -10.90 -10.10
C ILE A 384 4.94 -9.55 -9.39
N TRP A 385 6.09 -8.94 -9.07
CA TRP A 385 6.14 -7.58 -8.48
C TRP A 385 5.50 -6.53 -9.38
N ARG A 386 5.78 -6.53 -10.70
CA ARG A 386 5.19 -5.57 -11.63
C ARG A 386 3.68 -5.76 -11.79
N TYR A 387 3.20 -7.01 -11.88
CA TYR A 387 1.76 -7.29 -11.87
C TYR A 387 1.09 -6.84 -10.57
N PHE A 388 1.73 -7.09 -9.42
CA PHE A 388 1.28 -6.58 -8.13
C PHE A 388 1.20 -5.05 -8.14
N ALA A 389 2.25 -4.36 -8.54
CA ALA A 389 2.32 -2.91 -8.52
C ALA A 389 1.21 -2.27 -9.37
N TRP A 390 1.03 -2.72 -10.61
CA TRP A 390 -0.04 -2.21 -11.48
C TRP A 390 -1.44 -2.55 -10.97
N SER A 391 -1.67 -3.78 -10.55
CA SER A 391 -2.98 -4.21 -10.02
C SER A 391 -3.35 -3.43 -8.76
N ASN A 392 -2.38 -3.18 -7.90
CA ASN A 392 -2.53 -2.36 -6.71
C ASN A 392 -2.95 -0.92 -7.03
N GLN A 393 -2.32 -0.28 -8.02
CA GLN A 393 -2.69 1.06 -8.46
C GLN A 393 -4.07 1.09 -9.14
N THR A 394 -4.39 0.07 -9.92
CA THR A 394 -5.71 -0.08 -10.54
C THR A 394 -6.82 -0.19 -9.50
N LEU A 395 -6.59 -0.92 -8.40
CA LEU A 395 -7.54 -0.97 -7.29
C LEU A 395 -7.74 0.42 -6.65
N ALA A 396 -6.68 1.22 -6.53
CA ALA A 396 -6.80 2.60 -6.03
C ALA A 396 -7.65 3.48 -6.96
N VAL A 397 -7.57 3.29 -8.27
CA VAL A 397 -8.44 4.00 -9.25
C VAL A 397 -9.92 3.72 -8.94
N PHE A 398 -10.33 2.46 -8.87
CA PHE A 398 -11.73 2.12 -8.59
C PHE A 398 -12.19 2.61 -7.21
N THR A 399 -11.31 2.55 -6.22
CA THR A 399 -11.59 3.10 -4.88
C THR A 399 -11.83 4.60 -4.94
N LEU A 400 -10.95 5.37 -5.57
CA LEU A 400 -11.07 6.82 -5.69
C LEU A 400 -12.35 7.23 -6.45
N TRP A 401 -12.74 6.50 -7.50
CA TRP A 401 -14.00 6.74 -8.19
C TRP A 401 -15.21 6.44 -7.31
N ALA A 402 -15.21 5.35 -6.55
CA ALA A 402 -16.27 5.06 -5.59
C ALA A 402 -16.39 6.16 -4.52
N LEU A 403 -15.25 6.64 -4.00
CA LEU A 403 -15.20 7.75 -3.05
C LEU A 403 -15.71 9.07 -3.67
N THR A 404 -15.39 9.32 -4.94
CA THR A 404 -15.87 10.51 -5.67
C THR A 404 -17.39 10.47 -5.80
N VAL A 405 -17.95 9.34 -6.21
CA VAL A 405 -19.40 9.13 -6.28
C VAL A 405 -20.05 9.29 -4.91
N TYR A 406 -19.47 8.72 -3.85
CA TYR A 406 -19.95 8.91 -2.48
C TYR A 406 -20.03 10.39 -2.09
N LEU A 407 -18.99 11.16 -2.36
CA LEU A 407 -18.96 12.59 -2.00
C LEU A 407 -20.00 13.39 -2.79
N VAL A 408 -20.23 13.09 -4.07
CA VAL A 408 -21.29 13.72 -4.87
C VAL A 408 -22.66 13.41 -4.28
N ILE A 409 -22.98 12.14 -4.05
CA ILE A 409 -24.28 11.73 -3.47
C ILE A 409 -24.49 12.35 -2.09
N SER A 410 -23.42 12.50 -1.31
CA SER A 410 -23.45 13.13 0.01
C SER A 410 -23.46 14.66 -0.04
N LYS A 411 -23.49 15.27 -1.22
CA LYS A 411 -23.43 16.74 -1.45
C LYS A 411 -22.21 17.40 -0.79
N LYS A 412 -21.04 16.72 -0.87
CA LYS A 412 -19.76 17.15 -0.30
C LYS A 412 -18.76 17.52 -1.39
N PRO A 413 -17.71 18.30 -1.07
CA PRO A 413 -16.64 18.62 -2.01
C PRO A 413 -15.96 17.36 -2.56
N TYR A 414 -16.28 16.94 -3.77
CA TYR A 414 -15.78 15.70 -4.40
C TYR A 414 -14.46 15.90 -5.17
N ILE A 415 -14.03 17.13 -5.40
CA ILE A 415 -12.80 17.46 -6.13
C ILE A 415 -11.57 16.84 -5.46
N VAL A 416 -11.59 16.71 -4.15
CA VAL A 416 -10.50 16.11 -3.35
C VAL A 416 -10.21 14.64 -3.70
N THR A 417 -11.18 13.93 -4.27
CA THR A 417 -11.03 12.57 -4.77
C THR A 417 -11.02 12.48 -6.28
N LEU A 418 -11.71 13.41 -6.96
CA LEU A 418 -11.79 13.44 -8.42
C LEU A 418 -10.43 13.68 -9.07
N ILE A 419 -9.65 14.65 -8.58
CA ILE A 419 -8.33 14.95 -9.14
C ILE A 419 -7.40 13.73 -9.02
N PRO A 420 -7.22 13.10 -7.83
CA PRO A 420 -6.46 11.87 -7.74
C PRO A 420 -7.02 10.72 -8.60
N ALA A 421 -8.35 10.58 -8.69
CA ALA A 421 -8.98 9.55 -9.51
C ALA A 421 -8.62 9.70 -11.00
N LEU A 422 -8.69 10.90 -11.54
CA LEU A 422 -8.32 11.21 -12.93
C LEU A 422 -6.83 10.96 -13.17
N PHE A 423 -5.98 11.45 -12.27
CA PHE A 423 -4.54 11.27 -12.38
C PHE A 423 -4.17 9.79 -12.37
N MET A 424 -4.67 9.02 -11.41
CA MET A 424 -4.39 7.59 -11.33
C MET A 424 -5.02 6.78 -12.46
N THR A 425 -6.17 7.22 -13.01
CA THR A 425 -6.75 6.63 -14.22
C THR A 425 -5.79 6.81 -15.39
N ALA A 426 -5.23 8.01 -15.59
CA ALA A 426 -4.24 8.26 -16.64
C ALA A 426 -2.97 7.41 -16.45
N VAL A 427 -2.45 7.33 -15.22
CA VAL A 427 -1.26 6.52 -14.90
C VAL A 427 -1.50 5.04 -15.22
N CYS A 428 -2.56 4.44 -14.66
CA CYS A 428 -2.80 3.00 -14.80
C CYS A 428 -3.19 2.59 -16.22
N SER A 429 -3.99 3.40 -16.92
CA SER A 429 -4.34 3.12 -18.32
C SER A 429 -3.16 3.31 -19.25
N THR A 430 -2.31 4.33 -19.06
CA THR A 430 -1.08 4.46 -19.86
C THR A 430 -0.11 3.30 -19.62
N TYR A 431 0.04 2.90 -18.34
CA TYR A 431 0.99 1.86 -17.97
C TYR A 431 0.71 0.52 -18.65
N ILE A 432 -0.55 0.08 -18.73
CA ILE A 432 -0.89 -1.21 -19.36
C ILE A 432 -0.53 -1.24 -20.86
N PHE A 433 -0.51 -0.10 -21.53
CA PHE A 433 -0.13 -0.01 -22.94
C PHE A 433 1.39 0.03 -23.14
N VAL A 434 2.13 0.73 -22.24
CA VAL A 434 3.58 0.91 -22.42
C VAL A 434 4.40 -0.21 -21.77
N ALA A 435 3.91 -0.84 -20.71
CA ALA A 435 4.67 -1.83 -19.97
C ALA A 435 4.91 -3.11 -20.79
N PRO A 436 6.12 -3.72 -20.69
CA PRO A 436 6.43 -4.98 -21.39
C PRO A 436 5.50 -6.13 -20.99
N GLU A 437 5.08 -6.17 -19.73
CA GLU A 437 4.11 -7.12 -19.20
C GLU A 437 2.66 -6.84 -19.61
N GLY A 438 2.40 -5.67 -20.20
CA GLY A 438 1.14 -5.27 -20.80
C GLY A 438 1.16 -5.46 -22.30
N LEU A 439 1.02 -4.37 -23.08
CA LEU A 439 1.01 -4.42 -24.53
C LEU A 439 2.35 -4.00 -25.19
N GLY A 440 3.31 -3.48 -24.44
CA GLY A 440 4.64 -3.10 -24.93
C GLY A 440 4.65 -2.05 -26.04
N MET A 441 3.64 -1.16 -26.07
CA MET A 441 3.48 -0.14 -27.10
C MET A 441 4.44 1.04 -26.88
N GLU A 442 4.66 1.81 -27.92
CA GLU A 442 5.43 3.06 -27.84
C GLU A 442 4.83 4.02 -26.80
N ASN A 443 5.70 4.69 -26.03
CA ASN A 443 5.29 5.56 -24.94
C ASN A 443 4.34 6.69 -25.38
N GLY A 444 4.62 7.35 -26.52
CA GLY A 444 3.78 8.44 -27.02
C GLY A 444 2.36 7.99 -27.34
N ILE A 445 2.21 6.86 -28.02
CA ILE A 445 0.91 6.26 -28.36
C ILE A 445 0.19 5.82 -27.07
N SER A 446 0.89 5.19 -26.14
CA SER A 446 0.36 4.75 -24.87
C SER A 446 -0.20 5.91 -24.03
N GLN A 447 0.48 7.05 -24.03
CA GLN A 447 0.01 8.26 -23.36
C GLN A 447 -1.27 8.80 -23.98
N ILE A 448 -1.33 8.90 -25.34
CA ILE A 448 -2.53 9.36 -26.04
C ILE A 448 -3.73 8.48 -25.67
N ILE A 449 -3.58 7.17 -25.72
CA ILE A 449 -4.65 6.22 -25.37
C ILE A 449 -5.04 6.36 -23.89
N GLY A 450 -4.08 6.43 -22.99
CA GLY A 450 -4.33 6.56 -21.55
C GLY A 450 -5.07 7.85 -21.19
N PHE A 451 -4.67 8.98 -21.79
CA PHE A 451 -5.39 10.24 -21.60
C PHE A 451 -6.78 10.22 -22.26
N ALA A 452 -6.95 9.59 -23.45
CA ALA A 452 -8.26 9.44 -24.08
C ALA A 452 -9.20 8.62 -23.18
N ILE A 453 -8.76 7.51 -22.60
CA ILE A 453 -9.55 6.73 -21.63
C ILE A 453 -9.94 7.60 -20.44
N THR A 454 -9.02 8.40 -19.90
CA THR A 454 -9.29 9.29 -18.76
C THR A 454 -10.36 10.33 -19.09
N ILE A 455 -10.31 10.92 -20.29
CA ILE A 455 -11.32 11.89 -20.76
C ILE A 455 -12.68 11.22 -20.92
N VAL A 456 -12.74 10.01 -21.46
CA VAL A 456 -13.97 9.24 -21.61
C VAL A 456 -14.60 8.94 -20.25
N VAL A 457 -13.80 8.48 -19.28
CA VAL A 457 -14.28 8.20 -17.92
C VAL A 457 -14.79 9.48 -17.24
N LEU A 458 -14.07 10.60 -17.40
CA LEU A 458 -14.53 11.90 -16.90
C LEU A 458 -15.86 12.33 -17.55
N ALA A 459 -16.01 12.17 -18.86
CA ALA A 459 -17.24 12.49 -19.55
C ALA A 459 -18.43 11.65 -19.03
N PHE A 460 -18.25 10.34 -18.83
CA PHE A 460 -19.27 9.49 -18.20
C PHE A 460 -19.64 9.96 -16.80
N PHE A 461 -18.65 10.30 -15.99
CA PHE A 461 -18.89 10.82 -14.66
C PHE A 461 -19.68 12.14 -14.67
N LEU A 462 -19.34 13.08 -15.55
CA LEU A 462 -20.04 14.37 -15.64
C LEU A 462 -21.49 14.21 -16.12
N VAL A 463 -21.74 13.30 -17.08
CA VAL A 463 -23.10 12.96 -17.52
C VAL A 463 -23.91 12.34 -16.39
N TRP A 464 -23.32 11.38 -15.66
CA TRP A 464 -23.95 10.76 -14.50
C TRP A 464 -24.26 11.81 -13.41
N LYS A 465 -23.27 12.65 -13.07
CA LYS A 465 -23.43 13.70 -12.06
C LYS A 465 -24.58 14.66 -12.41
N LYS A 466 -24.65 15.13 -13.68
CA LYS A 466 -25.73 16.02 -14.14
C LYS A 466 -27.11 15.38 -13.96
N LYS A 467 -27.24 14.07 -14.20
CA LYS A 467 -28.51 13.36 -13.96
C LYS A 467 -28.81 13.27 -12.46
N THR A 468 -27.82 13.08 -11.61
CA THR A 468 -27.99 12.98 -10.15
C THR A 468 -28.34 14.33 -9.51
N ASP A 469 -27.76 15.42 -10.01
CA ASP A 469 -28.07 16.80 -9.52
C ASP A 469 -29.50 17.25 -9.89
N ASN A 470 -30.14 16.59 -10.87
CA ASN A 470 -31.50 16.91 -11.34
C ASN A 470 -32.61 16.08 -10.63
N ILE A 471 -32.21 15.15 -9.76
CA ILE A 471 -33.11 14.34 -8.92
C ILE A 471 -33.08 14.86 -7.48
#